data_e34432aacc65feef3f1eaf3d3c4c726d
#
_entry.id   e34432aacc65feef3f1eaf3d3c4c726d
#
_cell.length_a   1.000
_cell.length_b   1.000
_cell.length_c   1.000
_cell.angle_alpha   90.00
_cell.angle_beta   90.00
_cell.angle_gamma   90.00
#
_symmetry.space_group_name_H-M   'P 1'
#
loop_
_entity.id
_entity.type
_entity.pdbx_description
1 polymer ?
#
loop_
_entity_poly.entity_id
_entity_poly.type
_entity_poly.pdbx_seq_one_letter_code
_entity_poly.pdbx_strand_id
1 'polypeptide(L)'
;MKKVEEQAIYTGFTDIHNHILFGVDDGSPDIETSLKMLRMAYEDGTRDMVLTPHFHPKRGMAHYSQIVENYEILADLAEKELPDMGIYLGREIYYRSEVLDDLDKLQEKAMCGSDTVLIEFSPNVEEEKVRSAVLDVIMTGYHPIVAHVERYVCTVKNWDYIYELKQLGADIQVNASSVTGDNGWSVQRCVKALLKDHVVDYIASDAHDITSRTPQLSKCYKYIVKKYGVEYADRIMKADVVEKFG
;
A
#
# COMPACT_ATOMS: atom_id res chain seq x y z
N MET A 1 -37.04 21.54 -0.38
CA MET A 1 -36.11 21.23 -1.47
C MET A 1 -34.76 20.91 -0.82
N LYS A 2 -34.39 19.61 -0.69
CA LYS A 2 -33.02 19.24 -0.28
C LYS A 2 -32.11 19.54 -1.47
N LYS A 3 -31.10 20.39 -1.28
CA LYS A 3 -30.00 20.56 -2.24
C LYS A 3 -29.39 19.17 -2.41
N VAL A 4 -29.43 18.63 -3.61
CA VAL A 4 -28.54 17.57 -4.05
C VAL A 4 -27.17 18.25 -4.11
N GLU A 5 -26.35 18.07 -3.09
CA GLU A 5 -24.94 18.38 -3.20
C GLU A 5 -24.41 17.48 -4.31
N GLU A 6 -24.01 18.06 -5.45
CA GLU A 6 -23.20 17.36 -6.44
C GLU A 6 -22.00 16.80 -5.67
N GLN A 7 -21.95 15.48 -5.53
CA GLN A 7 -20.77 14.81 -4.97
C GLN A 7 -19.63 15.10 -5.95
N ALA A 8 -18.70 15.96 -5.55
CA ALA A 8 -17.46 16.13 -6.27
C ALA A 8 -16.82 14.73 -6.40
N ILE A 9 -16.66 14.27 -7.64
CA ILE A 9 -15.98 13.01 -7.94
C ILE A 9 -14.50 13.30 -7.76
N TYR A 10 -13.92 12.85 -6.66
CA TYR A 10 -12.48 12.91 -6.46
C TYR A 10 -11.84 11.78 -7.25
N THR A 11 -10.85 12.09 -8.07
CA THR A 11 -10.13 11.13 -8.91
C THR A 11 -8.62 11.37 -8.84
N GLY A 12 -7.86 10.45 -9.43
CA GLY A 12 -6.41 10.52 -9.48
C GLY A 12 -5.75 9.94 -8.22
N PHE A 13 -6.43 8.99 -7.52
CA PHE A 13 -5.80 8.28 -6.42
C PHE A 13 -4.76 7.30 -6.94
N THR A 14 -3.72 7.15 -6.15
CA THR A 14 -2.68 6.14 -6.33
C THR A 14 -2.78 5.12 -5.21
N ASP A 15 -2.99 3.85 -5.54
CA ASP A 15 -2.98 2.75 -4.58
C ASP A 15 -1.68 1.97 -4.69
N ILE A 16 -0.79 2.15 -3.74
CA ILE A 16 0.56 1.55 -3.75
C ILE A 16 0.64 0.20 -3.03
N HIS A 17 -0.47 -0.30 -2.47
CA HIS A 17 -0.49 -1.54 -1.70
C HIS A 17 -1.84 -2.24 -1.81
N ASN A 18 -1.85 -3.35 -2.53
CA ASN A 18 -3.03 -4.21 -2.73
C ASN A 18 -2.65 -5.61 -3.24
N HIS A 19 -3.59 -6.57 -3.11
CA HIS A 19 -3.44 -7.97 -3.52
C HIS A 19 -4.43 -8.32 -4.64
N ILE A 20 -4.48 -7.44 -5.65
CA ILE A 20 -5.40 -7.60 -6.79
C ILE A 20 -4.87 -8.58 -7.82
N LEU A 21 -3.56 -8.85 -7.87
CA LEU A 21 -2.99 -9.79 -8.82
C LEU A 21 -3.46 -11.21 -8.54
N PHE A 22 -4.13 -11.82 -9.53
CA PHE A 22 -4.81 -13.10 -9.36
C PHE A 22 -3.88 -14.30 -9.16
N GLY A 23 -4.29 -15.22 -8.30
CA GLY A 23 -3.73 -16.58 -8.18
C GLY A 23 -2.29 -16.66 -7.66
N VAL A 24 -1.77 -15.62 -6.98
CA VAL A 24 -0.37 -15.55 -6.54
C VAL A 24 -0.20 -15.50 -5.02
N ASP A 25 -1.22 -15.07 -4.29
CA ASP A 25 -1.24 -14.96 -2.82
C ASP A 25 -2.66 -15.17 -2.26
N ASP A 26 -2.97 -14.62 -1.08
CA ASP A 26 -4.28 -14.69 -0.42
C ASP A 26 -5.26 -13.59 -0.84
N GLY A 27 -4.92 -12.82 -1.87
CA GLY A 27 -5.80 -11.82 -2.47
C GLY A 27 -6.72 -12.40 -3.53
N SER A 28 -6.75 -11.81 -4.73
CA SER A 28 -7.63 -12.24 -5.81
C SER A 28 -7.37 -13.69 -6.25
N PRO A 29 -8.37 -14.57 -6.22
CA PRO A 29 -8.19 -15.98 -6.58
C PRO A 29 -8.11 -16.21 -8.09
N ASP A 30 -8.71 -15.34 -8.90
CA ASP A 30 -8.84 -15.48 -10.33
C ASP A 30 -8.92 -14.14 -11.07
N ILE A 31 -8.72 -14.18 -12.38
CA ILE A 31 -8.67 -12.99 -13.22
C ILE A 31 -9.99 -12.20 -13.25
N GLU A 32 -11.13 -12.87 -13.12
CA GLU A 32 -12.44 -12.19 -13.10
C GLU A 32 -12.61 -11.36 -11.83
N THR A 33 -12.14 -11.89 -10.70
CA THR A 33 -12.12 -11.18 -9.42
C THR A 33 -11.17 -9.99 -9.48
N SER A 34 -9.95 -10.15 -10.04
CA SER A 34 -9.01 -9.04 -10.27
C SER A 34 -9.63 -7.92 -11.09
N LEU A 35 -10.26 -8.23 -12.22
CA LEU A 35 -10.91 -7.23 -13.05
C LEU A 35 -12.07 -6.53 -12.33
N LYS A 36 -12.84 -7.25 -11.51
CA LYS A 36 -13.87 -6.62 -10.66
C LYS A 36 -13.25 -5.66 -9.65
N MET A 37 -12.16 -6.04 -9.01
CA MET A 37 -11.46 -5.18 -8.06
C MET A 37 -10.88 -3.94 -8.75
N LEU A 38 -10.26 -4.08 -9.94
CA LEU A 38 -9.76 -2.95 -10.73
C LEU A 38 -10.88 -1.99 -11.12
N ARG A 39 -12.03 -2.51 -11.59
CA ARG A 39 -13.20 -1.67 -11.93
C ARG A 39 -13.73 -0.93 -10.70
N MET A 40 -13.82 -1.60 -9.53
CA MET A 40 -14.22 -0.95 -8.27
C MET A 40 -13.27 0.18 -7.88
N ALA A 41 -11.96 -0.02 -7.99
CA ALA A 41 -10.96 1.02 -7.72
C ALA A 41 -11.10 2.19 -8.70
N TYR A 42 -11.24 1.90 -9.99
CA TYR A 42 -11.38 2.90 -11.05
C TYR A 42 -12.66 3.75 -10.87
N GLU A 43 -13.80 3.12 -10.59
CA GLU A 43 -15.07 3.78 -10.31
C GLU A 43 -15.01 4.63 -9.04
N ASP A 44 -14.22 4.22 -8.04
CA ASP A 44 -13.97 4.98 -6.81
C ASP A 44 -12.99 6.15 -7.00
N GLY A 45 -12.28 6.21 -8.14
CA GLY A 45 -11.40 7.31 -8.52
C GLY A 45 -9.91 7.01 -8.56
N THR A 46 -9.47 5.77 -8.36
CA THR A 46 -8.08 5.36 -8.53
C THR A 46 -7.67 5.43 -9.99
N ARG A 47 -6.45 5.92 -10.27
CA ARG A 47 -5.90 6.03 -11.63
C ARG A 47 -4.53 5.36 -11.77
N ASP A 48 -3.81 5.20 -10.67
CA ASP A 48 -2.56 4.46 -10.63
C ASP A 48 -2.63 3.37 -9.56
N MET A 49 -2.17 2.17 -9.90
CA MET A 49 -2.20 1.04 -9.01
C MET A 49 -0.90 0.23 -9.09
N VAL A 50 -0.20 0.13 -7.99
CA VAL A 50 0.96 -0.75 -7.85
C VAL A 50 0.50 -2.05 -7.22
N LEU A 51 0.45 -3.12 -7.99
CA LEU A 51 0.09 -4.46 -7.52
C LEU A 51 1.23 -5.00 -6.65
N THR A 52 0.96 -5.36 -5.40
CA THR A 52 1.98 -5.74 -4.43
C THR A 52 1.71 -7.12 -3.82
N PRO A 53 1.68 -8.19 -4.63
CA PRO A 53 1.48 -9.52 -4.08
C PRO A 53 2.56 -9.87 -3.05
N HIS A 54 2.17 -10.62 -2.04
CA HIS A 54 3.07 -11.03 -0.97
C HIS A 54 4.35 -11.70 -1.47
N PHE A 55 5.46 -11.40 -0.81
CA PHE A 55 6.68 -12.20 -0.81
C PHE A 55 7.01 -12.65 0.61
N HIS A 56 7.02 -13.95 0.84
CA HIS A 56 7.40 -14.53 2.12
C HIS A 56 8.49 -15.59 1.93
N PRO A 57 9.73 -15.39 2.45
CA PRO A 57 10.88 -16.25 2.13
C PRO A 57 10.73 -17.72 2.53
N LYS A 58 9.81 -18.05 3.45
CA LYS A 58 9.59 -19.41 3.97
C LYS A 58 8.24 -20.03 3.62
N ARG A 59 7.37 -19.32 2.90
CA ARG A 59 6.09 -19.87 2.41
C ARG A 59 6.21 -20.14 0.92
N GLY A 60 5.59 -21.24 0.47
CA GLY A 60 5.49 -21.53 -0.95
C GLY A 60 4.59 -20.51 -1.62
N MET A 61 5.19 -19.42 -2.10
CA MET A 61 4.54 -18.38 -2.88
C MET A 61 4.66 -18.70 -4.37
N ALA A 62 3.86 -18.06 -5.19
CA ALA A 62 4.02 -18.14 -6.63
C ALA A 62 5.45 -17.76 -7.08
N HIS A 63 5.99 -18.45 -8.07
CA HIS A 63 7.29 -18.10 -8.65
C HIS A 63 7.22 -16.72 -9.29
N TYR A 64 8.34 -16.00 -9.28
CA TYR A 64 8.41 -14.65 -9.86
C TYR A 64 7.95 -14.62 -11.33
N SER A 65 8.33 -15.63 -12.11
CA SER A 65 7.87 -15.78 -13.51
C SER A 65 6.34 -15.85 -13.64
N GLN A 66 5.67 -16.55 -12.72
CA GLN A 66 4.20 -16.62 -12.71
C GLN A 66 3.57 -15.27 -12.34
N ILE A 67 4.22 -14.52 -11.44
CA ILE A 67 3.76 -13.18 -11.05
C ILE A 67 3.85 -12.22 -12.23
N VAL A 68 4.99 -12.24 -12.96
CA VAL A 68 5.20 -11.42 -14.15
C VAL A 68 4.20 -11.80 -15.24
N GLU A 69 3.98 -13.09 -15.52
CA GLU A 69 3.01 -13.55 -16.50
C GLU A 69 1.58 -13.08 -16.16
N ASN A 70 1.15 -13.27 -14.91
CA ASN A 70 -0.18 -12.85 -14.46
C ASN A 70 -0.32 -11.31 -14.50
N TYR A 71 0.74 -10.57 -14.16
CA TYR A 71 0.80 -9.12 -14.26
C TYR A 71 0.62 -8.65 -15.70
N GLU A 72 1.37 -9.20 -16.65
CA GLU A 72 1.27 -8.83 -18.06
C GLU A 72 -0.15 -9.07 -18.60
N ILE A 73 -0.73 -10.23 -18.28
CA ILE A 73 -2.12 -10.56 -18.66
C ILE A 73 -3.11 -9.54 -18.08
N LEU A 74 -2.98 -9.23 -16.79
CA LEU A 74 -3.91 -8.32 -16.11
C LEU A 74 -3.73 -6.87 -16.59
N ALA A 75 -2.50 -6.43 -16.83
CA ALA A 75 -2.20 -5.09 -17.34
C ALA A 75 -2.75 -4.89 -18.76
N ASP A 76 -2.57 -5.89 -19.65
CA ASP A 76 -3.13 -5.87 -21.02
C ASP A 76 -4.67 -5.78 -21.04
N LEU A 77 -5.33 -6.43 -20.08
CA LEU A 77 -6.79 -6.35 -19.94
C LEU A 77 -7.24 -5.01 -19.36
N ALA A 78 -6.50 -4.50 -18.37
CA ALA A 78 -6.76 -3.20 -17.76
C ALA A 78 -6.62 -2.07 -18.79
N GLU A 79 -5.59 -2.07 -19.61
CA GLU A 79 -5.40 -1.08 -20.68
C GLU A 79 -6.59 -1.02 -21.65
N LYS A 80 -7.22 -2.16 -21.96
CA LYS A 80 -8.38 -2.24 -22.85
C LYS A 80 -9.67 -1.75 -22.21
N GLU A 81 -9.86 -2.04 -20.92
CA GLU A 81 -11.12 -1.77 -20.22
C GLU A 81 -11.09 -0.45 -19.42
N LEU A 82 -9.92 -0.03 -18.97
CA LEU A 82 -9.69 1.09 -18.07
C LEU A 82 -8.50 1.95 -18.60
N PRO A 83 -8.64 2.58 -19.77
CA PRO A 83 -7.50 3.15 -20.52
C PRO A 83 -6.75 4.29 -19.79
N ASP A 84 -7.38 4.89 -18.79
CA ASP A 84 -6.76 5.97 -17.99
C ASP A 84 -6.18 5.46 -16.65
N MET A 85 -6.02 4.14 -16.50
CA MET A 85 -5.50 3.52 -15.29
C MET A 85 -4.11 2.92 -15.54
N GLY A 86 -3.09 3.48 -14.87
CA GLY A 86 -1.76 2.89 -14.81
C GLY A 86 -1.71 1.68 -13.89
N ILE A 87 -1.16 0.56 -14.40
CA ILE A 87 -0.95 -0.66 -13.62
C ILE A 87 0.54 -0.95 -13.56
N TYR A 88 1.07 -1.09 -12.36
CA TYR A 88 2.47 -1.31 -12.08
C TYR A 88 2.66 -2.53 -11.19
N LEU A 89 3.89 -3.06 -11.12
CA LEU A 89 4.22 -4.22 -10.29
C LEU A 89 5.21 -3.84 -9.19
N GLY A 90 4.93 -4.26 -7.98
CA GLY A 90 5.81 -4.27 -6.81
C GLY A 90 5.59 -5.54 -6.01
N ARG A 91 6.10 -5.59 -4.79
CA ARG A 91 5.88 -6.69 -3.85
C ARG A 91 5.74 -6.17 -2.43
N GLU A 92 4.81 -6.75 -1.66
CA GLU A 92 4.84 -6.62 -0.21
C GLU A 92 5.76 -7.70 0.38
N ILE A 93 6.87 -7.28 0.95
CA ILE A 93 7.93 -8.16 1.43
C ILE A 93 7.75 -8.43 2.92
N TYR A 94 7.42 -9.67 3.29
CA TYR A 94 7.53 -10.08 4.69
C TYR A 94 8.99 -10.08 5.11
N TYR A 95 9.38 -9.05 5.87
CA TYR A 95 10.78 -8.82 6.20
C TYR A 95 11.39 -9.93 7.04
N ARG A 96 12.53 -10.37 6.60
CA ARG A 96 13.52 -11.19 7.32
C ARG A 96 14.90 -10.77 6.79
N SER A 97 15.93 -10.87 7.62
CA SER A 97 17.29 -10.49 7.21
C SER A 97 17.76 -11.23 5.95
N GLU A 98 17.34 -12.48 5.77
CA GLU A 98 17.68 -13.29 4.59
C GLU A 98 17.15 -12.70 3.26
N VAL A 99 16.22 -11.76 3.30
CA VAL A 99 15.73 -11.05 2.08
C VAL A 99 16.82 -10.18 1.49
N LEU A 100 17.75 -9.71 2.30
CA LEU A 100 18.86 -8.84 1.90
C LEU A 100 20.10 -9.60 1.43
N ASP A 101 20.13 -10.94 1.53
CA ASP A 101 21.28 -11.76 1.14
C ASP A 101 21.52 -11.78 -0.39
N ASP A 102 20.50 -11.42 -1.18
CA ASP A 102 20.53 -11.42 -2.64
C ASP A 102 19.85 -10.15 -3.17
N LEU A 103 20.64 -9.12 -3.42
CA LEU A 103 20.15 -7.80 -3.85
C LEU A 103 19.54 -7.83 -5.26
N ASP A 104 20.03 -8.69 -6.17
CA ASP A 104 19.43 -8.84 -7.49
C ASP A 104 18.00 -9.35 -7.38
N LYS A 105 17.78 -10.32 -6.49
CA LYS A 105 16.41 -10.78 -6.18
C LYS A 105 15.60 -9.78 -5.37
N LEU A 106 16.23 -8.86 -4.65
CA LEU A 106 15.52 -7.77 -3.98
C LEU A 106 14.97 -6.77 -5.02
N GLN A 107 15.75 -6.50 -6.08
CA GLN A 107 15.32 -5.66 -7.20
C GLN A 107 14.01 -6.17 -7.86
N GLU A 108 13.87 -7.50 -8.04
CA GLU A 108 12.62 -8.12 -8.54
C GLU A 108 11.41 -7.91 -7.64
N LYS A 109 11.61 -7.46 -6.40
CA LYS A 109 10.57 -7.25 -5.39
C LYS A 109 10.35 -5.77 -5.09
N ALA A 110 11.17 -4.91 -5.65
CA ALA A 110 11.07 -3.46 -5.45
C ALA A 110 9.83 -2.88 -6.14
N MET A 111 9.39 -1.73 -5.66
CA MET A 111 8.26 -1.01 -6.22
C MET A 111 8.62 -0.52 -7.63
N CYS A 112 7.92 -1.03 -8.63
CA CYS A 112 8.10 -0.64 -10.04
C CYS A 112 9.55 -0.80 -10.57
N GLY A 113 10.35 -1.70 -9.97
CA GLY A 113 11.76 -1.88 -10.32
C GLY A 113 12.71 -0.77 -9.85
N SER A 114 12.26 0.09 -8.94
CA SER A 114 13.05 1.16 -8.32
C SER A 114 13.99 0.66 -7.21
N ASP A 115 14.53 1.57 -6.42
CA ASP A 115 15.23 1.27 -5.17
C ASP A 115 14.33 1.25 -3.93
N THR A 116 13.01 1.38 -4.11
CA THR A 116 12.04 1.43 -3.02
C THR A 116 11.41 0.07 -2.77
N VAL A 117 11.34 -0.36 -1.52
CA VAL A 117 10.75 -1.65 -1.11
C VAL A 117 9.66 -1.47 -0.06
N LEU A 118 8.52 -2.14 -0.27
CA LEU A 118 7.43 -2.19 0.70
C LEU A 118 7.65 -3.39 1.62
N ILE A 119 7.90 -3.13 2.91
CA ILE A 119 8.20 -4.17 3.90
C ILE A 119 7.10 -4.30 4.94
N GLU A 120 6.71 -5.53 5.24
CA GLU A 120 5.77 -5.87 6.30
C GLU A 120 6.38 -6.76 7.38
N PHE A 121 5.73 -6.81 8.53
CA PHE A 121 6.12 -7.62 9.69
C PHE A 121 4.95 -8.40 10.27
N SER A 122 5.27 -9.33 11.17
CA SER A 122 4.23 -9.95 12.00
C SER A 122 3.48 -8.90 12.82
N PRO A 123 2.16 -9.03 13.03
CA PRO A 123 1.40 -8.12 13.89
C PRO A 123 1.96 -7.96 15.32
N ASN A 124 2.68 -8.97 15.82
CA ASN A 124 3.31 -8.96 17.14
C ASN A 124 4.81 -8.62 17.10
N VAL A 125 5.28 -7.95 16.05
CA VAL A 125 6.67 -7.50 15.96
C VAL A 125 7.03 -6.54 17.11
N GLU A 126 8.28 -6.58 17.55
CA GLU A 126 8.85 -5.64 18.53
C GLU A 126 9.40 -4.40 17.81
N GLU A 127 9.26 -3.22 18.41
CA GLU A 127 9.74 -1.93 17.85
C GLU A 127 11.19 -2.01 17.39
N GLU A 128 12.06 -2.61 18.20
CA GLU A 128 13.48 -2.76 17.89
C GLU A 128 13.75 -3.54 16.61
N LYS A 129 12.93 -4.57 16.34
CA LYS A 129 13.05 -5.35 15.10
C LYS A 129 12.65 -4.55 13.88
N VAL A 130 11.61 -3.71 14.00
CA VAL A 130 11.21 -2.81 12.90
C VAL A 130 12.30 -1.79 12.62
N ARG A 131 12.86 -1.19 13.70
CA ARG A 131 13.94 -0.20 13.61
C ARG A 131 15.20 -0.80 12.96
N SER A 132 15.60 -1.99 13.42
CA SER A 132 16.76 -2.70 12.87
C SER A 132 16.56 -3.02 11.38
N ALA A 133 15.37 -3.52 11.00
CA ALA A 133 15.04 -3.85 9.62
C ALA A 133 15.11 -2.62 8.70
N VAL A 134 14.59 -1.48 9.15
CA VAL A 134 14.67 -0.21 8.40
C VAL A 134 16.13 0.18 8.16
N LEU A 135 16.97 0.11 9.19
CA LEU A 135 18.39 0.39 9.04
C LEU A 135 19.08 -0.59 8.08
N ASP A 136 18.80 -1.88 8.22
CA ASP A 136 19.38 -2.91 7.36
C ASP A 136 19.04 -2.66 5.88
N VAL A 137 17.79 -2.33 5.57
CA VAL A 137 17.35 -2.01 4.20
C VAL A 137 18.07 -0.76 3.68
N ILE A 138 18.12 0.32 4.46
CA ILE A 138 18.81 1.56 4.08
C ILE A 138 20.31 1.32 3.81
N MET A 139 20.95 0.49 4.62
CA MET A 139 22.39 0.17 4.44
C MET A 139 22.67 -0.61 3.15
N THR A 140 21.68 -1.27 2.55
CA THR A 140 21.82 -1.91 1.22
C THR A 140 21.56 -0.96 0.05
N GLY A 141 21.25 0.31 0.34
CA GLY A 141 20.96 1.34 -0.68
C GLY A 141 19.50 1.39 -1.12
N TYR A 142 18.61 0.60 -0.49
CA TYR A 142 17.18 0.63 -0.75
C TYR A 142 16.45 1.58 0.19
N HIS A 143 15.31 2.11 -0.28
CA HIS A 143 14.43 2.98 0.48
C HIS A 143 13.22 2.18 1.01
N PRO A 144 13.05 2.01 2.34
CA PRO A 144 11.95 1.23 2.88
C PRO A 144 10.66 2.06 3.03
N ILE A 145 9.54 1.51 2.56
CA ILE A 145 8.19 1.88 2.98
C ILE A 145 7.74 0.83 4.00
N VAL A 146 7.41 1.24 5.21
CA VAL A 146 6.88 0.33 6.22
C VAL A 146 5.36 0.23 6.05
N ALA A 147 4.89 -0.96 5.66
CA ALA A 147 3.49 -1.24 5.36
C ALA A 147 2.61 -1.19 6.61
N HIS A 148 1.41 -0.65 6.47
CA HIS A 148 0.31 -0.67 7.47
C HIS A 148 0.77 -0.66 8.93
N VAL A 149 1.62 0.34 9.28
CA VAL A 149 2.27 0.41 10.62
C VAL A 149 1.30 0.32 11.77
N GLU A 150 0.05 0.73 11.58
CA GLU A 150 -1.01 0.69 12.58
C GLU A 150 -1.53 -0.72 12.86
N ARG A 151 -1.15 -1.73 12.08
CA ARG A 151 -1.50 -3.14 12.32
C ARG A 151 -0.57 -3.81 13.33
N TYR A 152 0.57 -3.18 13.65
CA TYR A 152 1.49 -3.72 14.65
C TYR A 152 1.06 -3.34 16.05
N VAL A 153 0.99 -4.36 16.93
CA VAL A 153 0.57 -4.18 18.34
C VAL A 153 1.47 -3.18 19.07
N CYS A 154 2.77 -3.16 18.76
CA CYS A 154 3.71 -2.19 19.32
C CYS A 154 3.32 -0.76 18.93
N THR A 155 3.01 -0.50 17.66
CA THR A 155 2.61 0.84 17.18
C THR A 155 1.33 1.33 17.84
N VAL A 156 0.31 0.47 17.99
CA VAL A 156 -0.95 0.86 18.64
C VAL A 156 -0.76 1.21 20.11
N LYS A 157 0.21 0.58 20.78
CA LYS A 157 0.54 0.85 22.19
C LYS A 157 1.43 2.08 22.36
N ASN A 158 2.40 2.25 21.49
CA ASN A 158 3.36 3.32 21.50
C ASN A 158 3.76 3.68 20.07
N TRP A 159 3.24 4.78 19.51
CA TRP A 159 3.57 5.21 18.14
C TRP A 159 4.76 6.17 18.07
N ASP A 160 5.38 6.50 19.19
CA ASP A 160 6.50 7.46 19.20
C ASP A 160 7.70 6.97 18.38
N TYR A 161 7.95 5.65 18.34
CA TYR A 161 9.04 5.09 17.53
C TYR A 161 8.85 5.30 16.01
N ILE A 162 7.63 5.57 15.53
CA ILE A 162 7.37 5.88 14.12
C ILE A 162 8.10 7.17 13.69
N TYR A 163 8.19 8.16 14.60
CA TYR A 163 8.97 9.38 14.33
C TYR A 163 10.46 9.07 14.15
N GLU A 164 10.98 8.10 14.89
CA GLU A 164 12.36 7.64 14.73
C GLU A 164 12.54 6.96 13.37
N LEU A 165 11.62 6.11 12.92
CA LEU A 165 11.68 5.50 11.59
C LEU A 165 11.71 6.56 10.48
N LYS A 166 10.92 7.63 10.62
CA LYS A 166 10.97 8.78 9.68
C LYS A 166 12.32 9.47 9.71
N GLN A 167 12.92 9.68 10.86
CA GLN A 167 14.26 10.28 10.99
C GLN A 167 15.36 9.41 10.39
N LEU A 168 15.19 8.09 10.40
CA LEU A 168 16.08 7.14 9.74
C LEU A 168 15.94 7.16 8.21
N GLY A 169 14.84 7.70 7.68
CA GLY A 169 14.58 7.81 6.25
C GLY A 169 13.55 6.81 5.70
N ALA A 170 12.79 6.12 6.56
CA ALA A 170 11.70 5.27 6.11
C ALA A 170 10.45 6.08 5.76
N ASP A 171 9.69 5.62 4.79
CA ASP A 171 8.33 6.09 4.55
C ASP A 171 7.31 5.22 5.29
N ILE A 172 6.19 5.84 5.66
CA ILE A 172 5.15 5.26 6.50
C ILE A 172 3.85 5.12 5.71
N GLN A 173 3.38 3.89 5.56
CA GLN A 173 2.08 3.61 4.94
C GLN A 173 1.08 3.16 6.00
N VAL A 174 -0.16 3.65 5.88
CA VAL A 174 -1.33 3.21 6.67
C VAL A 174 -2.48 2.82 5.75
N ASN A 175 -3.36 1.93 6.23
CA ASN A 175 -4.52 1.49 5.45
C ASN A 175 -5.68 2.48 5.50
N ALA A 176 -6.37 2.69 4.38
CA ALA A 176 -7.55 3.54 4.26
C ALA A 176 -8.68 3.12 5.21
N SER A 177 -8.89 1.81 5.39
CA SER A 177 -9.85 1.23 6.33
C SER A 177 -9.56 1.59 7.79
N SER A 178 -8.28 1.70 8.16
CA SER A 178 -7.86 2.12 9.50
C SER A 178 -8.17 3.58 9.76
N VAL A 179 -8.00 4.44 8.76
CA VAL A 179 -8.39 5.88 8.83
C VAL A 179 -9.89 6.02 9.05
N THR A 180 -10.70 5.26 8.33
CA THR A 180 -12.17 5.33 8.40
C THR A 180 -12.76 4.64 9.65
N GLY A 181 -11.95 3.83 10.35
CA GLY A 181 -12.30 3.21 11.62
C GLY A 181 -12.80 1.77 11.55
N ASP A 182 -12.70 1.16 10.37
CA ASP A 182 -13.19 -0.21 10.15
C ASP A 182 -12.34 -1.26 10.92
N ASN A 183 -11.10 -0.90 11.31
CA ASN A 183 -10.17 -1.73 12.09
C ASN A 183 -10.22 -1.48 13.62
N GLY A 184 -11.22 -0.76 14.10
CA GLY A 184 -11.47 -0.52 15.50
C GLY A 184 -10.87 0.77 16.07
N TRP A 185 -11.36 1.15 17.24
CA TRP A 185 -11.08 2.47 17.83
C TRP A 185 -9.61 2.72 18.19
N SER A 186 -8.90 1.73 18.72
CA SER A 186 -7.48 1.89 19.12
C SER A 186 -6.57 2.11 17.92
N VAL A 187 -6.80 1.36 16.84
CA VAL A 187 -6.11 1.51 15.56
C VAL A 187 -6.39 2.89 14.95
N GLN A 188 -7.66 3.27 14.89
CA GLN A 188 -8.06 4.58 14.37
C GLN A 188 -7.45 5.75 15.17
N ARG A 189 -7.36 5.61 16.51
CA ARG A 189 -6.72 6.61 17.36
C ARG A 189 -5.25 6.77 17.03
N CYS A 190 -4.52 5.66 16.87
CA CYS A 190 -3.12 5.66 16.47
C CYS A 190 -2.94 6.38 15.11
N VAL A 191 -3.68 5.96 14.08
CA VAL A 191 -3.63 6.56 12.75
C VAL A 191 -3.93 8.06 12.77
N LYS A 192 -4.94 8.49 13.56
CA LYS A 192 -5.27 9.92 13.71
C LYS A 192 -4.13 10.73 14.35
N ALA A 193 -3.38 10.14 15.27
CA ALA A 193 -2.20 10.81 15.84
C ALA A 193 -1.12 10.98 14.76
N LEU A 194 -0.78 9.92 14.03
CA LEU A 194 0.21 9.96 12.94
C LEU A 194 -0.18 10.95 11.82
N LEU A 195 -1.46 10.97 11.43
CA LEU A 195 -1.96 11.92 10.43
C LEU A 195 -1.90 13.37 10.90
N LYS A 196 -2.23 13.64 12.18
CA LYS A 196 -2.18 14.98 12.76
C LYS A 196 -0.77 15.57 12.72
N ASP A 197 0.23 14.73 12.91
CA ASP A 197 1.63 15.15 12.95
C ASP A 197 2.33 15.01 11.59
N HIS A 198 1.55 14.70 10.52
CA HIS A 198 2.00 14.63 9.12
C HIS A 198 3.15 13.63 8.87
N VAL A 199 3.23 12.54 9.64
CA VAL A 199 4.26 11.50 9.49
C VAL A 199 3.88 10.37 8.54
N VAL A 200 2.61 10.34 8.09
CA VAL A 200 2.12 9.40 7.07
C VAL A 200 2.53 9.89 5.69
N ASP A 201 3.15 9.03 4.90
CA ASP A 201 3.57 9.32 3.53
C ASP A 201 2.60 8.73 2.49
N TYR A 202 2.01 7.56 2.80
CA TYR A 202 1.08 6.89 1.90
C TYR A 202 -0.16 6.36 2.63
N ILE A 203 -1.30 6.48 1.97
CA ILE A 203 -2.52 5.73 2.32
C ILE A 203 -2.83 4.80 1.16
N ALA A 204 -2.99 3.52 1.45
CA ALA A 204 -3.29 2.48 0.47
C ALA A 204 -4.49 1.63 0.91
N SER A 205 -5.04 0.84 0.00
CA SER A 205 -6.23 0.04 0.30
C SER A 205 -5.91 -1.22 1.09
N ASP A 206 -4.79 -1.88 0.78
CA ASP A 206 -4.47 -3.23 1.22
C ASP A 206 -5.61 -4.21 0.86
N ALA A 207 -6.17 -4.02 -0.36
CA ALA A 207 -7.34 -4.72 -0.84
C ALA A 207 -7.04 -6.18 -1.17
N HIS A 208 -7.94 -7.09 -0.76
CA HIS A 208 -7.82 -8.53 -1.02
C HIS A 208 -9.05 -9.13 -1.70
N ASP A 209 -10.20 -8.46 -1.62
CA ASP A 209 -11.46 -8.98 -2.12
C ASP A 209 -12.45 -7.87 -2.52
N ILE A 210 -13.59 -8.28 -3.06
CA ILE A 210 -14.67 -7.38 -3.51
C ILE A 210 -15.74 -7.11 -2.45
N THR A 211 -15.56 -7.53 -1.21
CA THR A 211 -16.60 -7.51 -0.17
C THR A 211 -16.19 -6.83 1.12
N SER A 212 -15.07 -7.24 1.71
CA SER A 212 -14.61 -6.81 3.02
C SER A 212 -13.35 -5.95 2.99
N ARG A 213 -12.36 -6.35 2.20
CA ARG A 213 -11.11 -5.62 1.98
C ARG A 213 -11.08 -5.08 0.55
N THR A 214 -11.95 -4.11 0.29
CA THR A 214 -12.20 -3.55 -1.05
C THR A 214 -11.18 -2.47 -1.42
N PRO A 215 -10.88 -2.26 -2.72
CA PRO A 215 -9.90 -1.28 -3.18
C PRO A 215 -10.48 0.15 -3.28
N GLN A 216 -11.17 0.63 -2.22
CA GLN A 216 -11.83 1.93 -2.21
C GLN A 216 -11.11 2.94 -1.33
N LEU A 217 -10.74 4.08 -1.91
CA LEU A 217 -9.98 5.15 -1.28
C LEU A 217 -10.77 6.45 -1.07
N SER A 218 -11.85 6.67 -1.84
CA SER A 218 -12.56 7.97 -1.87
C SER A 218 -13.17 8.36 -0.52
N LYS A 219 -13.68 7.41 0.25
CA LYS A 219 -14.21 7.66 1.61
C LYS A 219 -13.11 8.17 2.54
N CYS A 220 -11.94 7.55 2.48
CA CYS A 220 -10.76 7.95 3.23
C CYS A 220 -10.28 9.34 2.80
N TYR A 221 -10.14 9.58 1.50
CA TYR A 221 -9.73 10.86 0.96
C TYR A 221 -10.64 12.01 1.44
N LYS A 222 -11.96 11.85 1.33
CA LYS A 222 -12.94 12.84 1.84
C LYS A 222 -12.75 13.14 3.33
N TYR A 223 -12.43 12.11 4.12
CA TYR A 223 -12.13 12.29 5.53
C TYR A 223 -10.87 13.12 5.74
N ILE A 224 -9.78 12.81 5.02
CA ILE A 224 -8.50 13.51 5.13
C ILE A 224 -8.67 14.98 4.69
N VAL A 225 -9.28 15.24 3.54
CA VAL A 225 -9.55 16.59 3.05
C VAL A 225 -10.31 17.42 4.09
N LYS A 226 -11.35 16.85 4.69
CA LYS A 226 -12.17 17.54 5.70
C LYS A 226 -11.39 17.86 6.98
N LYS A 227 -10.42 17.03 7.37
CA LYS A 227 -9.74 17.12 8.67
C LYS A 227 -8.37 17.80 8.58
N TYR A 228 -7.65 17.59 7.50
CA TYR A 228 -6.24 17.96 7.38
C TYR A 228 -5.95 18.81 6.12
N GLY A 229 -6.95 19.03 5.26
CA GLY A 229 -6.82 19.83 4.04
C GLY A 229 -6.50 19.00 2.79
N VAL A 230 -6.79 19.61 1.62
CA VAL A 230 -6.64 18.96 0.31
C VAL A 230 -5.18 18.71 -0.05
N GLU A 231 -4.30 19.65 0.23
CA GLU A 231 -2.86 19.55 -0.08
C GLU A 231 -2.22 18.32 0.58
N TYR A 232 -2.57 18.07 1.84
CA TYR A 232 -2.09 16.88 2.54
C TYR A 232 -2.71 15.61 2.00
N ALA A 233 -4.02 15.61 1.73
CA ALA A 233 -4.71 14.47 1.15
C ALA A 233 -4.11 14.08 -0.22
N ASP A 234 -3.87 15.07 -1.10
CA ASP A 234 -3.26 14.83 -2.40
C ASP A 234 -1.84 14.28 -2.27
N ARG A 235 -1.03 14.82 -1.38
CA ARG A 235 0.35 14.37 -1.14
C ARG A 235 0.45 12.89 -0.79
N ILE A 236 -0.48 12.37 0.05
CA ILE A 236 -0.40 10.99 0.60
C ILE A 236 -1.28 9.98 -0.14
N MET A 237 -2.12 10.42 -1.09
CA MET A 237 -3.05 9.55 -1.81
C MET A 237 -3.04 9.73 -3.34
N LYS A 238 -2.22 10.65 -3.88
CA LYS A 238 -2.11 10.92 -5.31
C LYS A 238 -0.65 11.06 -5.73
N ALA A 239 0.19 10.14 -5.27
CA ALA A 239 1.58 10.10 -5.69
C ALA A 239 1.68 9.82 -7.20
N ASP A 240 2.54 10.54 -7.90
CA ASP A 240 2.95 10.16 -9.24
C ASP A 240 3.88 8.95 -9.15
N VAL A 241 3.43 7.81 -9.66
CA VAL A 241 4.16 6.53 -9.57
C VAL A 241 5.49 6.61 -10.33
N VAL A 242 5.50 7.26 -11.50
CA VAL A 242 6.69 7.40 -12.32
C VAL A 242 7.72 8.32 -11.65
N GLU A 243 7.28 9.42 -11.03
CA GLU A 243 8.16 10.32 -10.29
C GLU A 243 8.71 9.66 -9.01
N LYS A 244 7.89 8.85 -8.34
CA LYS A 244 8.23 8.24 -7.04
C LYS A 244 9.04 6.95 -7.16
N PHE A 245 8.76 6.14 -8.18
CA PHE A 245 9.28 4.79 -8.31
C PHE A 245 9.86 4.50 -9.70
N GLY A 246 10.01 5.51 -10.57
CA GLY A 246 10.54 5.38 -11.93
C GLY A 246 12.05 5.62 -12.08
#